data_38c58d694b902bc2312d1e419fc41eb5
#
_entry.id   38c58d694b902bc2312d1e419fc41eb5
#
_cell.length_a   1.000
_cell.length_b   1.000
_cell.length_c   1.000
_cell.angle_alpha   90.00
_cell.angle_beta   90.00
_cell.angle_gamma   90.00
#
_symmetry.space_group_name_H-M   'P 1'
#
loop_
_entity.id
_entity.type
_entity.pdbx_description
1 polymer ?
#
loop_
_entity_poly.entity_id
_entity_poly.type
_entity_poly.pdbx_seq_one_letter_code
_entity_poly.pdbx_strand_id
1 'polypeptide(L)'
;TTEDGTGLVHQAPAFGAEDMEMAKKYDLPILLTVQPDGTFIPEITPWRGIFVKDADPMIIQELEARGLMFRAEKMTHTYPFCWRCHTPLLYYARDSWYIRTSAKKENLVNLNKTIHWVPDHIQSGRFGNWLENNIDWSLSRERYWGTPLPVWECENQDCKHRECVGSVAELSEKAGQNLTELDLHRPYVD
;
A
#
# COMPACT_ATOMS: atom_id res chain seq x y z
N THR A 1 10.33 -24.30 -2.77
CA THR A 1 10.65 -24.62 -4.17
C THR A 1 10.32 -26.08 -4.47
N THR A 2 10.37 -26.49 -5.74
CA THR A 2 10.23 -27.91 -6.12
C THR A 2 11.52 -28.71 -5.90
N GLU A 3 12.64 -28.04 -5.70
CA GLU A 3 13.94 -28.62 -5.41
C GLU A 3 14.18 -28.78 -3.90
N ASP A 4 13.50 -27.94 -3.09
CA ASP A 4 13.59 -27.98 -1.64
C ASP A 4 12.21 -27.67 -1.04
N GLY A 5 11.76 -28.53 -0.12
CA GLY A 5 10.42 -28.47 0.47
C GLY A 5 9.34 -29.22 -0.33
N THR A 6 8.09 -28.89 -0.10
CA THR A 6 6.91 -29.58 -0.66
C THR A 6 6.46 -29.04 -2.02
N GLY A 7 6.95 -27.87 -2.43
CA GLY A 7 6.41 -27.13 -3.56
C GLY A 7 5.04 -26.45 -3.31
N LEU A 8 4.47 -26.59 -2.10
CA LEU A 8 3.24 -25.93 -1.69
C LEU A 8 3.58 -24.65 -0.95
N VAL A 9 2.92 -23.56 -1.31
CA VAL A 9 3.13 -22.24 -0.72
C VAL A 9 1.79 -21.70 -0.22
N HIS A 10 1.73 -21.32 1.06
CA HIS A 10 0.61 -20.59 1.59
C HIS A 10 0.60 -19.16 1.04
N GLN A 11 -0.56 -18.67 0.61
CA GLN A 11 -0.74 -17.32 0.07
C GLN A 11 -1.75 -16.55 0.91
N ALA A 12 -1.39 -15.33 1.31
CA ALA A 12 -2.25 -14.41 2.06
C ALA A 12 -2.29 -13.03 1.35
N PRO A 13 -3.11 -12.88 0.29
CA PRO A 13 -3.09 -11.72 -0.60
C PRO A 13 -3.21 -10.36 0.08
N ALA A 14 -4.00 -10.27 1.15
CA ALA A 14 -4.16 -9.02 1.90
C ALA A 14 -2.93 -8.63 2.75
N PHE A 15 -1.97 -9.55 2.95
CA PHE A 15 -0.88 -9.41 3.92
C PHE A 15 0.51 -9.65 3.33
N GLY A 16 0.63 -9.75 2.00
CA GLY A 16 1.90 -9.87 1.30
C GLY A 16 1.84 -9.27 -0.10
N ALA A 17 2.89 -8.54 -0.51
CA ALA A 17 2.92 -7.90 -1.84
C ALA A 17 2.96 -8.95 -2.96
N GLU A 18 3.82 -9.96 -2.82
CA GLU A 18 3.94 -11.07 -3.79
C GLU A 18 2.65 -11.90 -3.84
N ASP A 19 2.03 -12.14 -2.68
CA ASP A 19 0.76 -12.84 -2.56
C ASP A 19 -0.37 -12.08 -3.25
N MET A 20 -0.37 -10.74 -3.13
CA MET A 20 -1.32 -9.87 -3.82
C MET A 20 -1.13 -9.93 -5.35
N GLU A 21 0.10 -9.96 -5.84
CA GLU A 21 0.38 -10.11 -7.28
C GLU A 21 -0.13 -11.46 -7.81
N MET A 22 0.08 -12.52 -7.05
CA MET A 22 -0.45 -13.85 -7.39
C MET A 22 -1.98 -13.88 -7.37
N ALA A 23 -2.60 -13.22 -6.39
CA ALA A 23 -4.05 -13.09 -6.33
C ALA A 23 -4.62 -12.38 -7.57
N LYS A 24 -4.01 -11.27 -7.97
CA LYS A 24 -4.42 -10.54 -9.19
C LYS A 24 -4.23 -11.38 -10.47
N LYS A 25 -3.14 -12.15 -10.54
CA LYS A 25 -2.82 -12.99 -11.70
C LYS A 25 -3.78 -14.16 -11.87
N TYR A 26 -4.22 -14.75 -10.77
CA TYR A 26 -5.06 -15.96 -10.75
C TYR A 26 -6.49 -15.71 -10.29
N ASP A 27 -6.88 -14.44 -10.13
CA ASP A 27 -8.22 -14.03 -9.68
C ASP A 27 -8.62 -14.69 -8.36
N LEU A 28 -7.70 -14.70 -7.40
CA LEU A 28 -7.95 -15.25 -6.07
C LEU A 28 -8.65 -14.22 -5.17
N PRO A 29 -9.52 -14.67 -4.24
CA PRO A 29 -10.21 -13.77 -3.33
C PRO A 29 -9.22 -13.10 -2.37
N ILE A 30 -9.42 -11.80 -2.12
CA ILE A 30 -8.67 -11.02 -1.15
C ILE A 30 -9.48 -10.91 0.13
N LEU A 31 -9.07 -11.60 1.17
CA LEU A 31 -9.76 -11.62 2.46
C LEU A 31 -9.02 -10.72 3.46
N LEU A 32 -9.63 -9.60 3.82
CA LEU A 32 -9.16 -8.70 4.87
C LEU A 32 -9.71 -9.17 6.21
N THR A 33 -8.96 -9.97 6.93
CA THR A 33 -9.35 -10.57 8.21
C THR A 33 -8.89 -9.75 9.43
N VAL A 34 -8.20 -8.64 9.20
CA VAL A 34 -7.61 -7.79 10.22
C VAL A 34 -8.09 -6.35 10.04
N GLN A 35 -8.39 -5.69 11.14
CA GLN A 35 -8.78 -4.28 11.19
C GLN A 35 -7.55 -3.34 11.09
N PRO A 36 -7.74 -2.03 10.83
CA PRO A 36 -6.64 -1.08 10.75
C PRO A 36 -5.79 -0.96 12.02
N ASP A 37 -6.33 -1.33 13.18
CA ASP A 37 -5.62 -1.36 14.46
C ASP A 37 -4.82 -2.66 14.69
N GLY A 38 -4.87 -3.59 13.73
CA GLY A 38 -4.16 -4.87 13.80
C GLY A 38 -4.91 -5.96 14.57
N THR A 39 -6.18 -5.76 14.92
CA THR A 39 -7.00 -6.78 15.57
C THR A 39 -7.81 -7.58 14.55
N PHE A 40 -8.19 -8.80 14.89
CA PHE A 40 -9.07 -9.59 14.03
C PHE A 40 -10.46 -8.98 13.91
N ILE A 41 -11.05 -9.03 12.70
CA ILE A 41 -12.42 -8.59 12.43
C ILE A 41 -13.45 -9.45 13.18
N PRO A 42 -14.70 -8.94 13.40
CA PRO A 42 -15.73 -9.67 14.14
C PRO A 42 -16.08 -11.05 13.57
N GLU A 43 -15.92 -11.24 12.25
CA GLU A 43 -16.22 -12.49 11.54
C GLU A 43 -15.25 -13.61 11.90
N ILE A 44 -14.05 -13.27 12.39
CA ILE A 44 -13.08 -14.26 12.89
C ILE A 44 -13.41 -14.56 14.36
N THR A 45 -14.50 -15.23 14.57
CA THR A 45 -15.12 -15.41 15.87
C THR A 45 -14.25 -15.93 17.00
N PRO A 46 -13.30 -16.87 16.82
CA PRO A 46 -12.47 -17.35 17.90
C PRO A 46 -11.50 -16.28 18.44
N TRP A 47 -11.07 -15.33 17.59
CA TRP A 47 -10.02 -14.35 17.92
C TRP A 47 -10.44 -12.89 17.66
N ARG A 48 -11.74 -12.63 17.47
CA ARG A 48 -12.24 -11.27 17.20
C ARG A 48 -11.73 -10.26 18.22
N GLY A 49 -11.25 -9.13 17.75
CA GLY A 49 -10.76 -8.04 18.59
C GLY A 49 -9.41 -8.32 19.29
N ILE A 50 -8.80 -9.48 19.05
CA ILE A 50 -7.47 -9.82 19.56
C ILE A 50 -6.44 -9.32 18.57
N PHE A 51 -5.38 -8.68 19.05
CA PHE A 51 -4.25 -8.28 18.20
C PHE A 51 -3.58 -9.52 17.60
N VAL A 52 -3.30 -9.48 16.30
CA VAL A 52 -2.90 -10.68 15.53
C VAL A 52 -1.66 -11.38 16.10
N LYS A 53 -0.68 -10.62 16.64
CA LYS A 53 0.52 -11.22 17.25
C LYS A 53 0.25 -11.88 18.60
N ASP A 54 -0.78 -11.42 19.32
CA ASP A 54 -1.18 -12.01 20.60
C ASP A 54 -2.03 -13.28 20.38
N ALA A 55 -2.63 -13.44 19.21
CA ALA A 55 -3.39 -14.60 18.84
C ALA A 55 -2.53 -15.81 18.43
N ASP A 56 -1.27 -15.62 18.04
CA ASP A 56 -0.39 -16.71 17.57
C ASP A 56 -0.37 -17.94 18.49
N PRO A 57 -0.20 -17.81 19.84
CA PRO A 57 -0.24 -18.98 20.74
C PRO A 57 -1.59 -19.68 20.78
N MET A 58 -2.69 -18.91 20.65
CA MET A 58 -4.05 -19.44 20.68
C MET A 58 -4.36 -20.24 19.42
N ILE A 59 -3.90 -19.75 18.27
CA ILE A 59 -4.02 -20.43 16.97
C ILE A 59 -3.24 -21.74 16.99
N ILE A 60 -2.03 -21.74 17.52
CA ILE A 60 -1.20 -22.94 17.67
C ILE A 60 -1.94 -23.99 18.52
N GLN A 61 -2.48 -23.60 19.68
CA GLN A 61 -3.22 -24.52 20.56
C GLN A 61 -4.48 -25.10 19.89
N GLU A 62 -5.20 -24.28 19.14
CA GLU A 62 -6.38 -24.77 18.40
C GLU A 62 -5.98 -25.78 17.31
N LEU A 63 -4.94 -25.50 16.55
CA LEU A 63 -4.45 -26.42 15.52
C LEU A 63 -3.95 -27.73 16.12
N GLU A 64 -3.28 -27.69 17.28
CA GLU A 64 -2.88 -28.88 18.06
C GLU A 64 -4.10 -29.69 18.51
N ALA A 65 -5.10 -29.03 19.10
CA ALA A 65 -6.32 -29.67 19.56
C ALA A 65 -7.10 -30.37 18.44
N ARG A 66 -7.01 -29.83 17.22
CA ARG A 66 -7.63 -30.39 16.01
C ARG A 66 -6.76 -31.47 15.33
N GLY A 67 -5.55 -31.72 15.83
CA GLY A 67 -4.60 -32.66 15.20
C GLY A 67 -4.06 -32.19 13.85
N LEU A 68 -4.08 -30.88 13.59
CA LEU A 68 -3.62 -30.27 12.33
C LEU A 68 -2.23 -29.66 12.44
N MET A 69 -1.66 -29.59 13.64
CA MET A 69 -0.32 -29.05 13.84
C MET A 69 0.73 -30.15 13.56
N PHE A 70 1.60 -29.90 12.58
CA PHE A 70 2.74 -30.76 12.34
C PHE A 70 3.92 -30.39 13.26
N ARG A 71 4.26 -29.08 13.32
CA ARG A 71 5.38 -28.58 14.12
C ARG A 71 5.26 -27.07 14.32
N ALA A 72 5.59 -26.60 15.51
CA ALA A 72 5.75 -25.18 15.81
C ALA A 72 7.15 -24.93 16.36
N GLU A 73 7.87 -23.97 15.78
CA GLU A 73 9.23 -23.61 16.20
C GLU A 73 9.37 -22.09 16.31
N LYS A 74 10.21 -21.67 17.25
CA LYS A 74 10.62 -20.26 17.34
C LYS A 74 11.88 -20.05 16.55
N MET A 75 11.87 -19.03 15.68
CA MET A 75 13.06 -18.60 14.94
C MET A 75 13.30 -17.11 15.14
N THR A 76 14.56 -16.73 15.18
CA THR A 76 14.96 -15.32 15.19
C THR A 76 15.24 -14.87 13.77
N HIS A 77 14.59 -13.78 13.35
CA HIS A 77 14.78 -13.18 12.02
C HIS A 77 14.67 -11.66 12.10
N THR A 78 15.15 -10.99 11.06
CA THR A 78 14.96 -9.54 10.92
C THR A 78 13.49 -9.22 10.70
N TYR A 79 12.95 -8.28 11.47
CA TYR A 79 11.57 -7.84 11.37
C TYR A 79 11.48 -6.30 11.36
N PRO A 80 10.63 -5.69 10.53
CA PRO A 80 10.48 -4.24 10.51
C PRO A 80 9.68 -3.72 11.70
N PHE A 81 10.20 -2.67 12.33
CA PHE A 81 9.53 -1.97 13.43
C PHE A 81 9.27 -0.51 13.07
N CYS A 82 8.20 0.05 13.64
CA CYS A 82 7.94 1.47 13.52
C CYS A 82 9.07 2.27 14.19
N TRP A 83 9.67 3.20 13.44
CA TRP A 83 10.78 4.01 13.94
C TRP A 83 10.37 4.99 15.08
N ARG A 84 9.06 5.23 15.29
CA ARG A 84 8.55 6.12 16.33
C ARG A 84 8.16 5.40 17.60
N CYS A 85 7.34 4.36 17.48
CA CYS A 85 6.76 3.67 18.64
C CYS A 85 7.33 2.27 18.85
N HIS A 86 8.25 1.84 17.99
CA HIS A 86 8.92 0.53 18.03
C HIS A 86 7.97 -0.67 18.04
N THR A 87 6.72 -0.47 17.60
CA THR A 87 5.79 -1.58 17.40
C THR A 87 6.13 -2.35 16.12
N PRO A 88 5.93 -3.68 16.08
CA PRO A 88 6.13 -4.46 14.87
C PRO A 88 5.13 -4.00 13.80
N LEU A 89 5.61 -3.87 12.56
CA LEU A 89 4.78 -3.49 11.44
C LEU A 89 4.03 -4.71 10.90
N LEU A 90 2.82 -4.51 10.41
CA LEU A 90 2.06 -5.51 9.69
C LEU A 90 2.00 -5.14 8.21
N TYR A 91 2.20 -6.12 7.32
CA TYR A 91 1.81 -5.97 5.93
C TYR A 91 0.28 -5.96 5.88
N TYR A 92 -0.27 -4.99 5.15
CA TYR A 92 -1.71 -4.77 5.13
C TYR A 92 -2.12 -4.12 3.81
N ALA A 93 -3.02 -4.76 3.07
CA ALA A 93 -3.52 -4.22 1.81
C ALA A 93 -4.45 -3.02 2.07
N ARG A 94 -4.20 -1.92 1.39
CA ARG A 94 -5.00 -0.69 1.50
C ARG A 94 -5.16 -0.02 0.15
N ASP A 95 -6.29 0.64 -0.03
CA ASP A 95 -6.49 1.53 -1.17
C ASP A 95 -5.56 2.72 -1.08
N SER A 96 -4.99 3.09 -2.19
CA SER A 96 -4.04 4.21 -2.29
C SER A 96 -4.17 4.87 -3.66
N TRP A 97 -3.93 6.18 -3.69
CA TRP A 97 -3.76 6.91 -4.92
C TRP A 97 -2.35 6.71 -5.46
N TYR A 98 -2.26 6.46 -6.77
CA TYR A 98 -0.98 6.25 -7.44
C TYR A 98 -0.84 7.18 -8.65
N ILE A 99 0.36 7.71 -8.84
CA ILE A 99 0.77 8.24 -10.13
C ILE A 99 1.40 7.08 -10.92
N ARG A 100 0.85 6.79 -12.11
CA ARG A 100 1.37 5.74 -12.99
C ARG A 100 2.69 6.18 -13.65
N THR A 101 3.74 6.29 -12.85
CA THR A 101 5.08 6.67 -13.31
C THR A 101 5.69 5.60 -14.22
N SER A 102 5.31 4.34 -14.04
CA SER A 102 5.73 3.23 -14.89
C SER A 102 5.32 3.41 -16.38
N ALA A 103 4.20 4.09 -16.65
CA ALA A 103 3.77 4.42 -18.02
C ALA A 103 4.70 5.40 -18.74
N LYS A 104 5.60 6.07 -18.03
CA LYS A 104 6.58 7.01 -18.58
C LYS A 104 8.03 6.51 -18.44
N LYS A 105 8.22 5.26 -18.02
CA LYS A 105 9.54 4.67 -17.73
C LYS A 105 10.52 4.85 -18.90
N GLU A 106 10.14 4.46 -20.09
CA GLU A 106 11.01 4.57 -21.27
C GLU A 106 11.42 6.02 -21.57
N ASN A 107 10.46 6.95 -21.48
CA ASN A 107 10.74 8.38 -21.67
C ASN A 107 11.72 8.90 -20.59
N LEU A 108 11.51 8.52 -19.33
CA LEU A 108 12.38 8.92 -18.21
C LEU A 108 13.80 8.39 -18.41
N VAL A 109 13.96 7.12 -18.78
CA VAL A 109 15.26 6.51 -19.08
C VAL A 109 15.95 7.20 -20.25
N ASN A 110 15.22 7.50 -21.33
CA ASN A 110 15.78 8.18 -22.51
C ASN A 110 16.18 9.63 -22.20
N LEU A 111 15.37 10.37 -21.46
CA LEU A 111 15.70 11.73 -21.03
C LEU A 111 16.92 11.74 -20.10
N ASN A 112 17.04 10.76 -19.20
CA ASN A 112 18.21 10.63 -18.33
C ASN A 112 19.52 10.52 -19.12
N LYS A 113 19.52 9.87 -20.28
CA LYS A 113 20.71 9.76 -21.17
C LYS A 113 21.15 11.09 -21.76
N THR A 114 20.28 12.10 -21.80
CA THR A 114 20.60 13.45 -22.33
C THR A 114 21.19 14.38 -21.28
N ILE A 115 21.15 13.99 -20.00
CA ILE A 115 21.65 14.79 -18.89
C ILE A 115 23.17 14.59 -18.75
N HIS A 116 23.90 15.69 -18.62
CA HIS A 116 25.32 15.65 -18.26
C HIS A 116 25.45 15.46 -16.74
N TRP A 117 25.84 14.26 -16.34
CA TRP A 117 26.01 13.89 -14.93
C TRP A 117 27.44 14.13 -14.44
N VAL A 118 27.56 14.65 -13.23
CA VAL A 118 28.85 14.78 -12.55
C VAL A 118 28.72 14.20 -11.14
N PRO A 119 29.33 13.05 -10.87
CA PRO A 119 30.07 12.17 -11.78
C PRO A 119 29.17 11.41 -12.77
N ASP A 120 29.71 11.05 -13.93
CA ASP A 120 28.97 10.45 -15.05
C ASP A 120 28.36 9.09 -14.76
N HIS A 121 28.98 8.30 -13.89
CA HIS A 121 28.49 6.96 -13.52
C HIS A 121 27.10 6.96 -12.83
N ILE A 122 26.63 8.10 -12.35
CA ILE A 122 25.27 8.21 -11.77
C ILE A 122 24.20 7.96 -12.83
N GLN A 123 24.46 8.36 -14.08
CA GLN A 123 23.51 8.21 -15.20
C GLN A 123 23.06 6.76 -15.40
N SER A 124 24.01 5.84 -15.52
CA SER A 124 23.75 4.41 -15.74
C SER A 124 23.76 3.58 -14.44
N GLY A 125 24.31 4.14 -13.36
CA GLY A 125 24.38 3.50 -12.05
C GLY A 125 23.11 3.72 -11.23
N ARG A 126 23.27 4.35 -10.05
CA ARG A 126 22.17 4.42 -9.06
C ARG A 126 20.87 5.05 -9.60
N PHE A 127 20.99 6.15 -10.34
CA PHE A 127 19.81 6.85 -10.84
C PHE A 127 19.21 6.13 -12.05
N GLY A 128 20.04 5.68 -13.01
CA GLY A 128 19.59 4.90 -14.15
C GLY A 128 18.89 3.63 -13.73
N ASN A 129 19.49 2.86 -12.83
CA ASN A 129 18.88 1.64 -12.28
C ASN A 129 17.55 1.92 -11.57
N TRP A 130 17.45 3.05 -10.84
CA TRP A 130 16.19 3.45 -10.21
C TRP A 130 15.11 3.76 -11.24
N LEU A 131 15.42 4.43 -12.35
CA LEU A 131 14.48 4.69 -13.43
C LEU A 131 14.05 3.41 -14.16
N GLU A 132 15.00 2.50 -14.44
CA GLU A 132 14.74 1.22 -15.10
C GLU A 132 13.84 0.30 -14.26
N ASN A 133 13.97 0.37 -12.94
CA ASN A 133 13.14 -0.37 -12.00
C ASN A 133 12.00 0.47 -11.41
N ASN A 134 11.63 1.58 -12.07
CA ASN A 134 10.57 2.46 -11.62
C ASN A 134 9.24 1.72 -11.49
N ILE A 135 8.61 1.88 -10.34
CA ILE A 135 7.27 1.42 -10.00
C ILE A 135 6.34 2.63 -9.83
N ASP A 136 5.03 2.41 -9.89
CA ASP A 136 4.05 3.47 -9.69
C ASP A 136 4.18 4.11 -8.31
N TRP A 137 4.09 5.42 -8.27
CA TRP A 137 4.31 6.18 -7.04
C TRP A 137 3.03 6.30 -6.22
N SER A 138 3.01 5.66 -5.05
CA SER A 138 1.93 5.81 -4.06
C SER A 138 1.98 7.19 -3.41
N LEU A 139 0.89 7.95 -3.53
CA LEU A 139 0.75 9.29 -2.95
C LEU A 139 0.08 9.29 -1.58
N SER A 140 -0.82 8.35 -1.32
CA SER A 140 -1.60 8.35 -0.09
C SER A 140 -0.72 8.21 1.14
N ARG A 141 -1.02 9.00 2.16
CA ARG A 141 -0.42 8.91 3.49
C ARG A 141 -1.52 8.97 4.51
N GLU A 142 -1.47 8.15 5.54
CA GLU A 142 -2.46 8.11 6.61
C GLU A 142 -2.24 9.20 7.65
N ARG A 143 -1.08 9.80 7.62
CA ARG A 143 -0.79 10.89 8.51
C ARG A 143 -1.46 12.15 8.00
N TYR A 144 -2.34 12.71 8.81
CA TYR A 144 -2.99 13.97 8.52
C TYR A 144 -1.95 15.08 8.36
N TRP A 145 -1.97 15.75 7.21
CA TRP A 145 -1.13 16.91 6.89
C TRP A 145 -1.96 18.17 6.66
N GLY A 146 -3.25 18.03 6.37
CA GLY A 146 -4.17 19.10 6.04
C GLY A 146 -4.23 19.48 4.56
N THR A 147 -3.32 18.98 3.73
CA THR A 147 -3.34 19.22 2.27
C THR A 147 -3.98 18.04 1.57
N PRO A 148 -5.22 18.16 1.06
CA PRO A 148 -5.87 17.09 0.31
C PRO A 148 -5.24 16.90 -1.08
N LEU A 149 -5.46 15.74 -1.69
CA LEU A 149 -5.23 15.57 -3.11
C LEU A 149 -6.27 16.40 -3.88
N PRO A 150 -5.88 17.05 -5.00
CA PRO A 150 -6.80 17.91 -5.77
C PRO A 150 -7.75 17.05 -6.63
N VAL A 151 -8.41 16.09 -6.02
CA VAL A 151 -9.35 15.16 -6.66
C VAL A 151 -10.68 15.26 -5.95
N TRP A 152 -11.70 15.69 -6.68
CA TRP A 152 -13.08 15.75 -6.21
C TRP A 152 -13.79 14.47 -6.61
N GLU A 153 -14.53 13.89 -5.69
CA GLU A 153 -15.35 12.72 -5.91
C GLU A 153 -16.80 13.05 -5.66
N CYS A 154 -17.69 12.63 -6.55
CA CYS A 154 -19.13 12.84 -6.38
C CYS A 154 -19.63 12.09 -5.16
N GLU A 155 -20.34 12.76 -4.27
CA GLU A 155 -20.93 12.16 -3.06
C GLU A 155 -22.02 11.12 -3.36
N ASN A 156 -22.63 11.18 -4.55
CA ASN A 156 -23.58 10.17 -4.97
C ASN A 156 -22.84 8.85 -5.26
N GLN A 157 -23.07 7.85 -4.44
CA GLN A 157 -22.43 6.52 -4.52
C GLN A 157 -22.61 5.82 -5.87
N ASP A 158 -23.70 6.11 -6.57
CA ASP A 158 -23.98 5.52 -7.90
C ASP A 158 -23.23 6.24 -9.02
N CYS A 159 -22.84 7.50 -8.81
CA CYS A 159 -22.20 8.33 -9.82
C CYS A 159 -20.73 7.97 -10.02
N LYS A 160 -19.96 7.76 -8.96
CA LYS A 160 -18.50 7.45 -8.96
C LYS A 160 -17.65 8.39 -9.80
N HIS A 161 -18.18 9.59 -10.15
CA HIS A 161 -17.46 10.58 -10.93
C HIS A 161 -16.32 11.15 -10.09
N ARG A 162 -15.13 11.22 -10.71
CA ARG A 162 -13.94 11.83 -10.10
C ARG A 162 -13.33 12.82 -11.07
N GLU A 163 -12.90 13.94 -10.53
CA GLU A 163 -12.27 15.00 -11.31
C GLU A 163 -11.03 15.53 -10.59
N CYS A 164 -9.92 15.62 -11.33
CA CYS A 164 -8.70 16.22 -10.82
C CYS A 164 -8.62 17.68 -11.30
N VAL A 165 -8.52 18.62 -10.35
CA VAL A 165 -8.43 20.06 -10.63
C VAL A 165 -6.99 20.52 -10.49
N GLY A 166 -6.43 21.05 -11.56
CA GLY A 166 -4.99 21.35 -11.67
C GLY A 166 -4.58 22.73 -11.17
N SER A 167 -5.52 23.63 -10.90
CA SER A 167 -5.22 25.01 -10.45
C SER A 167 -6.37 25.66 -9.70
N VAL A 168 -6.05 26.69 -8.90
CA VAL A 168 -7.06 27.53 -8.23
C VAL A 168 -7.95 28.28 -9.23
N ALA A 169 -7.42 28.66 -10.40
CA ALA A 169 -8.19 29.28 -11.46
C ALA A 169 -9.28 28.34 -12.01
N GLU A 170 -8.90 27.10 -12.32
CA GLU A 170 -9.84 26.05 -12.75
C GLU A 170 -10.89 25.75 -11.67
N LEU A 171 -10.45 25.66 -10.39
CA LEU A 171 -11.35 25.46 -9.27
C LEU A 171 -12.37 26.61 -9.16
N SER A 172 -11.91 27.86 -9.30
CA SER A 172 -12.76 29.04 -9.25
C SER A 172 -13.81 29.06 -10.37
N GLU A 173 -13.40 28.67 -11.59
CA GLU A 173 -14.30 28.55 -12.73
C GLU A 173 -15.38 27.50 -12.49
N LYS A 174 -14.99 26.32 -12.04
CA LYS A 174 -15.92 25.22 -11.75
C LYS A 174 -16.86 25.52 -10.59
N ALA A 175 -16.37 26.19 -9.56
CA ALA A 175 -17.16 26.60 -8.40
C ALA A 175 -18.05 27.83 -8.67
N GLY A 176 -17.85 28.55 -9.78
CA GLY A 176 -18.57 29.79 -10.11
C GLY A 176 -18.27 30.94 -9.16
N GLN A 177 -17.15 30.93 -8.46
CA GLN A 177 -16.75 31.96 -7.49
C GLN A 177 -15.21 32.12 -7.47
N ASN A 178 -14.75 33.31 -7.09
CA ASN A 178 -13.32 33.59 -6.97
C ASN A 178 -12.76 32.95 -5.68
N LEU A 179 -11.83 32.00 -5.86
CA LEU A 179 -11.19 31.25 -4.78
C LEU A 179 -9.68 31.52 -4.66
N THR A 180 -9.19 32.63 -5.23
CA THR A 180 -7.74 32.93 -5.26
C THR A 180 -7.12 33.13 -3.87
N GLU A 181 -7.90 33.54 -2.89
CA GLU A 181 -7.48 33.73 -1.49
C GLU A 181 -7.87 32.55 -0.59
N LEU A 182 -8.36 31.44 -1.16
CA LEU A 182 -8.78 30.28 -0.40
C LEU A 182 -7.55 29.54 0.17
N ASP A 183 -7.62 29.22 1.46
CA ASP A 183 -6.68 28.28 2.07
C ASP A 183 -7.01 26.85 1.61
N LEU A 184 -6.10 26.22 0.89
CA LEU A 184 -6.28 24.86 0.33
C LEU A 184 -6.10 23.73 1.35
N HIS A 185 -5.91 24.06 2.63
CA HIS A 185 -5.85 23.05 3.69
C HIS A 185 -7.24 22.70 4.22
N ARG A 186 -7.41 21.48 4.70
CA ARG A 186 -8.61 21.12 5.46
C ARG A 186 -8.65 21.90 6.80
N PRO A 187 -9.81 22.36 7.25
CA PRO A 187 -11.17 22.11 6.75
C PRO A 187 -11.69 23.16 5.75
N TYR A 188 -10.84 23.98 5.17
CA TYR A 188 -11.26 25.11 4.32
C TYR A 188 -11.63 24.70 2.89
N VAL A 189 -11.16 23.53 2.47
CA VAL A 189 -11.46 22.93 1.16
C VAL A 189 -11.97 21.51 1.37
N ASP A 190 -13.25 21.31 1.10
CA ASP A 190 -13.93 20.03 0.99
C ASP A 190 -14.96 20.07 -0.13
#